data_9fddc416d3bc9e1c263d160e3f805351
#
_entry.id   9fddc416d3bc9e1c263d160e3f805351
#
_cell.length_a   1.000
_cell.length_b   1.000
_cell.length_c   1.000
_cell.angle_alpha   90.00
_cell.angle_beta   90.00
_cell.angle_gamma   90.00
#
_symmetry.space_group_name_H-M   'P 1'
#
loop_
_entity.id
_entity.type
_entity.pdbx_description
1 polymer ?
#
loop_
_entity_poly.entity_id
_entity_poly.type
_entity_poly.pdbx_seq_one_letter_code
_entity_poly.pdbx_strand_id
1 'polypeptide(L)'
;MRTKISFRFAACTLVVAMALTGASAMHAQAAHSHLRRHKMDVVLPLTVYLIDVEGGQSTLLITPEGQTMLIDTGWPDHDGRDAKRIAAVAKQAGLDHIDFVLLTHYHPDHVGGVPQLLERIPVAEFIDHGPLRETDDKATVAGYNAYQMLLAQANDKRIVAQPGMKLPLYGLMATVVSADGNLIQSPLPGAGEANSYCANNPPHPSDETENTRSVGVVLQYGKMRMIDLGDLTWDKEMQLVCPVNKLGKMDVYIVSHHGFDHSGSPAFVDAIAPRVALMDNGEHKGGSPSVWEIIEKSPRLKDLWQLHYSAEGGDKENVAAPYIANPKGTDKGYYLKLLAFPNGRLVVYNARTGVSKNYPAP
;
A
#
# COMPACT_ATOMS: atom_id res chain seq x y z
N MET A 1 -58.14 28.26 -36.19
CA MET A 1 -58.33 27.53 -37.47
C MET A 1 -57.80 26.12 -37.28
N ARG A 2 -58.58 25.26 -36.95
CA ARG A 2 -59.25 24.05 -37.49
C ARG A 2 -58.57 23.53 -38.76
N THR A 3 -57.99 22.31 -38.69
CA THR A 3 -58.54 21.21 -39.55
C THR A 3 -58.04 19.87 -39.03
N LYS A 4 -58.97 18.97 -38.67
CA LYS A 4 -58.86 17.53 -38.46
C LYS A 4 -58.99 16.85 -39.80
N ILE A 5 -58.23 15.79 -40.04
CA ILE A 5 -58.61 14.79 -41.06
C ILE A 5 -58.48 13.40 -40.44
N SER A 6 -59.62 12.73 -40.37
CA SER A 6 -59.78 11.28 -40.07
C SER A 6 -59.89 10.54 -41.41
N PHE A 7 -59.35 9.33 -41.53
CA PHE A 7 -59.83 8.35 -42.51
C PHE A 7 -59.91 6.94 -41.89
N ARG A 8 -60.94 6.23 -42.36
CA ARG A 8 -61.55 5.04 -41.78
C ARG A 8 -61.06 3.76 -42.47
N PHE A 9 -61.09 2.68 -41.72
CA PHE A 9 -61.45 1.28 -41.99
C PHE A 9 -61.44 0.70 -43.42
N ALA A 10 -60.85 -0.53 -43.56
CA ALA A 10 -61.53 -1.65 -44.24
C ALA A 10 -61.03 -3.00 -43.71
N ALA A 11 -61.94 -3.79 -43.20
CA ALA A 11 -61.76 -5.19 -42.82
C ALA A 11 -61.97 -6.07 -44.07
N CYS A 12 -61.20 -7.13 -44.17
CA CYS A 12 -61.54 -8.22 -45.11
C CYS A 12 -61.27 -9.56 -44.40
N THR A 13 -62.40 -10.21 -44.10
CA THR A 13 -62.50 -11.58 -43.60
C THR A 13 -62.45 -12.54 -44.78
N LEU A 14 -61.65 -13.62 -44.73
CA LEU A 14 -61.83 -14.81 -45.51
C LEU A 14 -61.58 -16.07 -44.67
N VAL A 15 -62.61 -16.90 -44.61
CA VAL A 15 -62.71 -18.25 -44.05
C VAL A 15 -62.52 -19.24 -45.16
N VAL A 16 -61.65 -20.26 -45.01
CA VAL A 16 -61.84 -21.61 -45.66
C VAL A 16 -60.96 -22.65 -44.96
N ALA A 17 -61.62 -23.56 -44.34
CA ALA A 17 -61.68 -25.04 -44.41
C ALA A 17 -60.44 -25.89 -44.03
N MET A 18 -60.73 -26.84 -43.11
CA MET A 18 -59.97 -27.99 -42.61
C MET A 18 -59.48 -28.93 -43.73
N ALA A 19 -58.29 -29.50 -43.47
CA ALA A 19 -58.01 -30.89 -43.89
C ALA A 19 -57.13 -31.54 -42.76
N LEU A 20 -57.67 -32.60 -42.18
CA LEU A 20 -56.99 -33.50 -41.20
C LEU A 20 -56.09 -34.45 -42.00
N THR A 21 -54.81 -34.52 -41.64
CA THR A 21 -53.98 -35.70 -41.81
C THR A 21 -53.05 -35.83 -40.63
N GLY A 22 -53.17 -36.96 -39.94
CA GLY A 22 -52.31 -37.30 -38.80
C GLY A 22 -50.87 -37.63 -39.21
N ALA A 23 -49.95 -37.16 -38.51
CA ALA A 23 -48.57 -37.65 -38.50
C ALA A 23 -47.99 -37.57 -37.07
N SER A 24 -47.43 -38.64 -36.68
CA SER A 24 -46.89 -39.01 -35.36
C SER A 24 -46.00 -37.92 -34.75
N ALA A 25 -46.30 -37.55 -33.51
CA ALA A 25 -45.45 -36.70 -32.69
C ALA A 25 -44.20 -37.44 -32.22
N MET A 26 -43.08 -37.26 -32.88
CA MET A 26 -41.78 -37.54 -32.32
C MET A 26 -41.42 -36.42 -31.32
N HIS A 27 -41.39 -36.74 -30.03
CA HIS A 27 -40.89 -35.85 -29.00
C HIS A 27 -39.38 -35.68 -29.18
N ALA A 28 -38.95 -34.63 -29.81
CA ALA A 28 -37.57 -34.14 -29.71
C ALA A 28 -37.44 -33.40 -28.39
N GLN A 29 -36.94 -34.07 -27.35
CA GLN A 29 -36.47 -33.44 -26.13
C GLN A 29 -35.22 -32.62 -26.47
N ALA A 30 -35.40 -31.31 -26.66
CA ALA A 30 -34.32 -30.37 -26.75
C ALA A 30 -33.63 -30.35 -25.39
N ALA A 31 -32.48 -31.02 -25.26
CA ALA A 31 -31.59 -30.89 -24.17
C ALA A 31 -31.05 -29.45 -24.17
N HIS A 32 -31.67 -28.58 -23.37
CA HIS A 32 -31.07 -27.30 -23.01
C HIS A 32 -29.84 -27.57 -22.15
N SER A 33 -28.70 -27.75 -22.79
CA SER A 33 -27.41 -27.65 -22.13
C SER A 33 -27.25 -26.22 -21.60
N HIS A 34 -27.58 -26.02 -20.34
CA HIS A 34 -27.17 -24.84 -19.61
C HIS A 34 -25.65 -24.81 -19.54
N LEU A 35 -25.00 -24.30 -20.58
CA LEU A 35 -23.65 -23.81 -20.49
C LEU A 35 -23.67 -22.65 -19.51
N ARG A 36 -23.49 -22.98 -18.19
CA ARG A 36 -23.06 -22.01 -17.21
C ARG A 36 -21.72 -21.46 -17.73
N ARG A 37 -21.78 -20.32 -18.42
CA ARG A 37 -20.59 -19.47 -18.57
C ARG A 37 -20.17 -19.13 -17.15
N HIS A 38 -19.18 -19.84 -16.61
CA HIS A 38 -18.42 -19.35 -15.50
C HIS A 38 -17.84 -18.01 -15.99
N LYS A 39 -18.46 -16.90 -15.56
CA LYS A 39 -17.75 -15.63 -15.51
C LYS A 39 -16.51 -15.94 -14.67
N MET A 40 -15.36 -16.00 -15.32
CA MET A 40 -14.10 -15.96 -14.56
C MET A 40 -14.12 -14.60 -13.88
N ASP A 41 -14.39 -14.59 -12.58
CA ASP A 41 -14.28 -13.39 -11.79
C ASP A 41 -12.82 -12.94 -11.91
N VAL A 42 -12.59 -11.82 -12.57
CA VAL A 42 -11.26 -11.24 -12.73
C VAL A 42 -10.84 -10.79 -11.33
N VAL A 43 -9.91 -11.52 -10.73
CA VAL A 43 -9.34 -11.15 -9.43
C VAL A 43 -8.41 -9.98 -9.64
N LEU A 44 -8.83 -8.80 -9.23
CA LEU A 44 -8.02 -7.60 -9.27
C LEU A 44 -6.97 -7.64 -8.16
N PRO A 45 -5.73 -7.21 -8.41
CA PRO A 45 -4.70 -7.14 -7.38
C PRO A 45 -4.89 -5.91 -6.47
N LEU A 46 -4.38 -6.01 -5.25
CA LEU A 46 -3.92 -4.82 -4.52
C LEU A 46 -2.72 -4.26 -5.29
N THR A 47 -2.80 -3.01 -5.73
CA THR A 47 -1.71 -2.33 -6.44
C THR A 47 -1.03 -1.36 -5.49
N VAL A 48 0.29 -1.42 -5.39
CA VAL A 48 1.11 -0.56 -4.53
C VAL A 48 2.18 0.10 -5.36
N TYR A 49 2.33 1.41 -5.23
CA TYR A 49 3.43 2.18 -5.82
C TYR A 49 4.29 2.73 -4.71
N LEU A 50 5.57 2.38 -4.69
CA LEU A 50 6.57 3.12 -3.92
C LEU A 50 7.06 4.25 -4.80
N ILE A 51 6.71 5.47 -4.41
CA ILE A 51 7.00 6.69 -5.18
C ILE A 51 8.28 7.30 -4.62
N ASP A 52 9.20 7.62 -5.51
CA ASP A 52 10.48 8.19 -5.13
C ASP A 52 10.30 9.62 -4.59
N VAL A 53 10.67 9.79 -3.33
CA VAL A 53 10.74 11.06 -2.61
C VAL A 53 12.10 11.29 -1.95
N GLU A 54 13.15 10.62 -2.46
CA GLU A 54 14.55 10.82 -2.05
C GLU A 54 14.81 10.55 -0.56
N GLY A 55 14.37 9.39 -0.06
CA GLY A 55 14.59 8.95 1.32
C GLY A 55 13.63 9.55 2.33
N GLY A 56 12.44 9.93 1.88
CA GLY A 56 11.24 10.03 2.68
C GLY A 56 10.27 8.91 2.27
N GLN A 57 9.05 8.92 2.78
CA GLN A 57 8.05 7.92 2.41
C GLN A 57 6.94 8.50 1.55
N SER A 58 6.55 7.73 0.51
CA SER A 58 5.31 7.92 -0.21
C SER A 58 4.89 6.61 -0.88
N THR A 59 3.92 5.93 -0.29
CA THR A 59 3.40 4.64 -0.76
C THR A 59 1.93 4.75 -1.12
N LEU A 60 1.61 4.70 -2.42
CA LEU A 60 0.23 4.77 -2.90
C LEU A 60 -0.34 3.37 -3.10
N LEU A 61 -1.44 3.08 -2.41
CA LEU A 61 -2.20 1.84 -2.51
C LEU A 61 -3.50 2.06 -3.26
N ILE A 62 -3.84 1.12 -4.16
CA ILE A 62 -5.15 1.03 -4.82
C ILE A 62 -5.71 -0.35 -4.50
N THR A 63 -6.82 -0.38 -3.75
CA THR A 63 -7.47 -1.62 -3.35
C THR A 63 -8.08 -2.35 -4.56
N PRO A 64 -8.38 -3.65 -4.46
CA PRO A 64 -9.09 -4.37 -5.53
C PRO A 64 -10.45 -3.77 -5.89
N GLU A 65 -11.06 -3.01 -4.98
CA GLU A 65 -12.34 -2.31 -5.18
C GLU A 65 -12.19 -0.86 -5.66
N GLY A 66 -10.93 -0.42 -5.91
CA GLY A 66 -10.61 0.89 -6.48
C GLY A 66 -10.44 2.02 -5.48
N GLN A 67 -10.60 1.76 -4.16
CA GLN A 67 -10.35 2.76 -3.13
C GLN A 67 -8.85 2.98 -2.96
N THR A 68 -8.46 4.18 -2.55
CA THR A 68 -7.06 4.61 -2.53
C THR A 68 -6.61 5.03 -1.13
N MET A 69 -5.38 4.68 -0.77
CA MET A 69 -4.69 5.19 0.41
C MET A 69 -3.25 5.57 0.04
N LEU A 70 -2.86 6.79 0.33
CA LEU A 70 -1.48 7.23 0.27
C LEU A 70 -0.91 7.21 1.69
N ILE A 71 0.20 6.51 1.89
CA ILE A 71 0.97 6.53 3.13
C ILE A 71 2.10 7.51 2.93
N ASP A 72 2.10 8.60 3.69
CA ASP A 72 3.03 9.72 3.67
C ASP A 72 3.15 10.48 2.34
N THR A 73 3.74 11.66 2.39
CA THR A 73 3.70 12.64 1.31
C THR A 73 5.07 13.19 0.91
N GLY A 74 6.15 12.67 1.52
CA GLY A 74 7.50 13.15 1.28
C GLY A 74 7.79 14.54 1.87
N TRP A 75 8.84 15.18 1.34
CA TRP A 75 9.40 16.42 1.82
C TRP A 75 8.61 17.67 1.41
N PRO A 76 8.68 18.77 2.19
CA PRO A 76 8.00 20.03 1.89
C PRO A 76 8.65 20.85 0.78
N ASP A 77 9.91 20.58 0.48
CA ASP A 77 10.79 21.44 -0.30
C ASP A 77 10.89 21.05 -1.80
N HIS A 78 12.01 21.42 -2.42
CA HIS A 78 12.35 21.05 -3.79
C HIS A 78 11.29 21.47 -4.82
N ASP A 79 10.70 22.64 -4.66
CA ASP A 79 9.65 23.18 -5.55
C ASP A 79 8.46 22.24 -5.70
N GLY A 80 8.09 21.53 -4.62
CA GLY A 80 7.02 20.53 -4.60
C GLY A 80 7.32 19.30 -5.46
N ARG A 81 8.58 18.87 -5.55
CA ARG A 81 9.02 17.71 -6.31
C ARG A 81 8.20 16.48 -5.98
N ASP A 82 8.05 16.16 -4.66
CA ASP A 82 7.43 14.94 -4.20
C ASP A 82 5.93 14.94 -4.49
N ALA A 83 5.24 16.02 -4.19
CA ALA A 83 3.83 16.19 -4.54
C ALA A 83 3.58 16.10 -6.06
N LYS A 84 4.50 16.60 -6.90
CA LYS A 84 4.43 16.45 -8.37
C LYS A 84 4.57 14.99 -8.78
N ARG A 85 5.50 14.24 -8.16
CA ARG A 85 5.70 12.79 -8.42
C ARG A 85 4.50 11.98 -7.99
N ILE A 86 3.95 12.23 -6.80
CA ILE A 86 2.74 11.58 -6.29
C ILE A 86 1.56 11.82 -7.25
N ALA A 87 1.29 13.09 -7.60
CA ALA A 87 0.21 13.43 -8.51
C ALA A 87 0.40 12.83 -9.92
N ALA A 88 1.63 12.73 -10.41
CA ALA A 88 1.92 12.09 -11.69
C ALA A 88 1.63 10.58 -11.67
N VAL A 89 2.02 9.88 -10.60
CA VAL A 89 1.73 8.44 -10.43
C VAL A 89 0.23 8.21 -10.26
N ALA A 90 -0.46 9.02 -9.45
CA ALA A 90 -1.91 8.96 -9.28
C ALA A 90 -2.63 9.15 -10.64
N LYS A 91 -2.25 10.16 -11.41
CA LYS A 91 -2.79 10.40 -12.76
C LYS A 91 -2.52 9.24 -13.72
N GLN A 92 -1.30 8.68 -13.69
CA GLN A 92 -0.95 7.50 -14.50
C GLN A 92 -1.78 6.28 -14.11
N ALA A 93 -2.14 6.15 -12.84
CA ALA A 93 -3.04 5.12 -12.33
C ALA A 93 -4.52 5.39 -12.64
N GLY A 94 -4.86 6.53 -13.23
CA GLY A 94 -6.24 6.92 -13.58
C GLY A 94 -7.04 7.50 -12.41
N LEU A 95 -6.36 8.00 -11.38
CA LEU A 95 -6.99 8.56 -10.18
C LEU A 95 -7.21 10.07 -10.36
N ASP A 96 -8.35 10.55 -9.88
CA ASP A 96 -8.73 11.97 -9.82
C ASP A 96 -8.78 12.51 -8.39
N HIS A 97 -8.71 11.63 -7.38
CA HIS A 97 -8.63 11.94 -5.96
C HIS A 97 -7.92 10.82 -5.19
N ILE A 98 -7.62 11.07 -3.92
CA ILE A 98 -7.15 10.08 -2.95
C ILE A 98 -8.17 10.01 -1.81
N ASP A 99 -8.67 8.79 -1.52
CA ASP A 99 -9.67 8.61 -0.45
C ASP A 99 -9.07 8.87 0.93
N PHE A 100 -7.88 8.32 1.20
CA PHE A 100 -7.19 8.47 2.48
C PHE A 100 -5.74 8.86 2.30
N VAL A 101 -5.27 9.82 3.08
CA VAL A 101 -3.85 10.04 3.33
C VAL A 101 -3.56 9.63 4.77
N LEU A 102 -2.75 8.58 4.94
CA LEU A 102 -2.25 8.15 6.22
C LEU A 102 -0.88 8.80 6.43
N LEU A 103 -0.75 9.61 7.47
CA LEU A 103 0.51 10.16 7.93
C LEU A 103 1.02 9.27 9.07
N THR A 104 2.16 8.62 8.83
CA THR A 104 2.75 7.72 9.84
C THR A 104 3.17 8.50 11.06
N HIS A 105 3.88 9.61 10.85
CA HIS A 105 4.34 10.55 11.89
C HIS A 105 4.64 11.92 11.25
N TYR A 106 5.15 12.87 12.02
CA TYR A 106 5.20 14.26 11.57
C TYR A 106 6.59 14.78 11.20
N HIS A 107 7.59 13.92 10.98
CA HIS A 107 8.85 14.35 10.41
C HIS A 107 8.67 14.93 9.01
N PRO A 108 9.53 15.89 8.59
CA PRO A 108 9.34 16.62 7.33
C PRO A 108 9.27 15.76 6.07
N ASP A 109 9.95 14.64 6.05
CA ASP A 109 10.00 13.69 4.93
C ASP A 109 8.81 12.74 4.84
N HIS A 110 7.82 12.92 5.74
CA HIS A 110 6.55 12.20 5.78
C HIS A 110 5.35 13.15 5.63
N VAL A 111 5.25 14.17 6.50
CA VAL A 111 4.11 15.12 6.47
C VAL A 111 4.34 16.30 5.55
N GLY A 112 5.60 16.56 5.17
CA GLY A 112 6.00 17.84 4.58
C GLY A 112 5.36 18.16 3.25
N GLY A 113 5.06 17.15 2.44
CA GLY A 113 4.44 17.32 1.11
C GLY A 113 2.94 17.60 1.13
N VAL A 114 2.25 17.51 2.29
CA VAL A 114 0.78 17.67 2.36
C VAL A 114 0.29 18.97 1.72
N PRO A 115 0.85 20.16 2.02
CA PRO A 115 0.37 21.40 1.41
C PRO A 115 0.43 21.39 -0.11
N GLN A 116 1.56 20.97 -0.67
CA GLN A 116 1.76 20.93 -2.12
C GLN A 116 0.95 19.81 -2.80
N LEU A 117 0.66 18.71 -2.07
CA LEU A 117 -0.17 17.64 -2.58
C LEU A 117 -1.63 18.10 -2.77
N LEU A 118 -2.20 18.79 -1.78
CA LEU A 118 -3.57 19.29 -1.82
C LEU A 118 -3.80 20.35 -2.94
N GLU A 119 -2.75 21.02 -3.40
CA GLU A 119 -2.81 21.89 -4.58
C GLU A 119 -2.98 21.11 -5.90
N ARG A 120 -2.69 19.81 -5.91
CA ARG A 120 -2.57 18.97 -7.12
C ARG A 120 -3.61 17.88 -7.25
N ILE A 121 -4.03 17.32 -6.14
CA ILE A 121 -5.01 16.24 -6.12
C ILE A 121 -5.87 16.34 -4.84
N PRO A 122 -7.21 16.24 -4.97
CA PRO A 122 -8.08 16.23 -3.82
C PRO A 122 -7.84 15.03 -2.89
N VAL A 123 -7.92 15.25 -1.58
CA VAL A 123 -7.88 14.22 -0.54
C VAL A 123 -9.19 14.23 0.22
N ALA A 124 -9.81 13.07 0.42
CA ALA A 124 -11.10 12.99 1.08
C ALA A 124 -10.99 12.99 2.61
N GLU A 125 -10.01 12.25 3.19
CA GLU A 125 -9.84 12.13 4.63
C GLU A 125 -8.39 11.84 5.01
N PHE A 126 -7.96 12.30 6.18
CA PHE A 126 -6.64 12.03 6.74
C PHE A 126 -6.72 10.98 7.86
N ILE A 127 -5.63 10.21 8.01
CA ILE A 127 -5.42 9.26 9.11
C ILE A 127 -4.07 9.58 9.73
N ASP A 128 -3.99 9.75 11.06
CA ASP A 128 -2.74 10.03 11.76
C ASP A 128 -2.78 9.54 13.22
N HIS A 129 -1.70 9.72 14.00
CA HIS A 129 -1.63 9.28 15.39
C HIS A 129 -2.14 10.27 16.43
N GLY A 130 -2.64 11.44 16.03
CA GLY A 130 -3.15 12.45 16.97
C GLY A 130 -2.20 13.62 17.18
N PRO A 131 -1.97 14.06 18.43
CA PRO A 131 -1.17 15.25 18.69
C PRO A 131 0.34 15.01 18.51
N LEU A 132 1.05 16.04 18.05
CA LEU A 132 2.51 16.06 18.03
C LEU A 132 3.09 15.80 19.42
N ARG A 133 4.14 14.98 19.50
CA ARG A 133 4.87 14.68 20.76
C ARG A 133 6.25 15.28 20.80
N GLU A 134 6.95 15.38 19.68
CA GLU A 134 8.25 16.00 19.56
C GLU A 134 8.11 17.51 19.30
N THR A 135 8.49 18.33 20.27
CA THR A 135 8.27 19.79 20.20
C THR A 135 9.55 20.61 20.13
N ASP A 136 10.71 19.98 20.18
CA ASP A 136 12.04 20.60 20.13
C ASP A 136 12.66 20.59 18.72
N ASP A 137 12.19 19.72 17.80
CA ASP A 137 12.56 19.84 16.40
C ASP A 137 11.66 20.85 15.66
N LYS A 138 12.27 21.96 15.23
CA LYS A 138 11.52 23.06 14.57
C LYS A 138 10.92 22.67 13.24
N ALA A 139 11.56 21.78 12.50
CA ALA A 139 11.07 21.37 11.17
C ALA A 139 9.84 20.48 11.33
N THR A 140 9.86 19.57 12.26
CA THR A 140 8.72 18.72 12.64
C THR A 140 7.53 19.55 13.12
N VAL A 141 7.78 20.51 14.03
CA VAL A 141 6.74 21.43 14.52
C VAL A 141 6.15 22.26 13.37
N ALA A 142 6.96 22.75 12.45
CA ALA A 142 6.48 23.53 11.32
C ALA A 142 5.61 22.68 10.37
N GLY A 143 6.02 21.46 10.05
CA GLY A 143 5.27 20.51 9.22
C GLY A 143 3.92 20.16 9.84
N TYR A 144 3.91 19.80 11.13
CA TYR A 144 2.69 19.54 11.88
C TYR A 144 1.73 20.74 11.89
N ASN A 145 2.22 21.95 12.17
CA ASN A 145 1.39 23.15 12.18
C ASN A 145 0.77 23.43 10.81
N ALA A 146 1.54 23.28 9.73
CA ALA A 146 1.02 23.44 8.37
C ALA A 146 -0.10 22.42 8.09
N TYR A 147 0.08 21.17 8.48
CA TYR A 147 -0.92 20.11 8.36
C TYR A 147 -2.19 20.44 9.19
N GLN A 148 -2.05 20.87 10.45
CA GLN A 148 -3.18 21.23 11.30
C GLN A 148 -4.02 22.39 10.73
N MET A 149 -3.35 23.38 10.12
CA MET A 149 -4.05 24.50 9.44
C MET A 149 -4.92 24.00 8.27
N LEU A 150 -4.43 23.01 7.53
CA LEU A 150 -5.16 22.42 6.40
C LEU A 150 -6.34 21.56 6.87
N LEU A 151 -6.18 20.81 7.96
CA LEU A 151 -7.27 20.05 8.57
C LEU A 151 -8.40 20.97 9.01
N ALA A 152 -8.09 22.07 9.70
CA ALA A 152 -9.08 23.06 10.13
C ALA A 152 -9.87 23.66 8.94
N GLN A 153 -9.21 23.89 7.80
CA GLN A 153 -9.85 24.33 6.57
C GLN A 153 -10.77 23.26 5.93
N ALA A 154 -10.41 21.99 6.08
CA ALA A 154 -11.18 20.85 5.57
C ALA A 154 -12.30 20.36 6.51
N ASN A 155 -12.63 21.11 7.59
CA ASN A 155 -13.55 20.73 8.65
C ASN A 155 -13.13 19.44 9.39
N ASP A 156 -11.84 19.31 9.67
CA ASP A 156 -11.24 18.24 10.48
C ASP A 156 -11.61 16.81 10.02
N LYS A 157 -11.71 16.56 8.73
CA LYS A 157 -11.90 15.21 8.20
C LYS A 157 -10.67 14.36 8.49
N ARG A 158 -10.73 13.66 9.61
CA ARG A 158 -9.59 12.98 10.21
C ARG A 158 -10.01 11.78 11.03
N ILE A 159 -9.28 10.69 10.90
CA ILE A 159 -9.32 9.52 11.76
C ILE A 159 -8.04 9.51 12.61
N VAL A 160 -8.16 9.51 13.93
CA VAL A 160 -7.02 9.28 14.82
C VAL A 160 -6.84 7.78 15.00
N ALA A 161 -5.72 7.27 14.48
CA ALA A 161 -5.38 5.86 14.49
C ALA A 161 -5.07 5.35 15.90
N GLN A 162 -5.50 4.14 16.20
CA GLN A 162 -5.21 3.44 17.45
C GLN A 162 -4.84 1.99 17.19
N PRO A 163 -3.90 1.38 17.93
CA PRO A 163 -3.54 -0.02 17.77
C PRO A 163 -4.77 -0.96 17.89
N GLY A 164 -4.91 -1.86 16.94
CA GLY A 164 -6.04 -2.77 16.82
C GLY A 164 -7.19 -2.25 15.95
N MET A 165 -7.22 -0.95 15.62
CA MET A 165 -8.23 -0.36 14.73
C MET A 165 -8.15 -0.98 13.33
N LYS A 166 -9.32 -1.19 12.71
CA LYS A 166 -9.43 -1.52 11.29
C LYS A 166 -9.69 -0.25 10.52
N LEU A 167 -8.83 0.05 9.54
CA LEU A 167 -9.02 1.18 8.66
C LEU A 167 -10.17 0.91 7.67
N PRO A 168 -10.90 1.94 7.25
CA PRO A 168 -12.11 1.79 6.42
C PRO A 168 -11.78 1.56 4.94
N LEU A 169 -10.94 0.56 4.64
CA LEU A 169 -10.59 0.17 3.28
C LEU A 169 -11.43 -1.03 2.82
N TYR A 170 -11.98 -0.92 1.61
CA TYR A 170 -12.76 -2.00 1.00
C TYR A 170 -11.85 -2.97 0.23
N GLY A 171 -12.26 -4.24 0.17
CA GLY A 171 -11.56 -5.28 -0.58
C GLY A 171 -10.33 -5.86 0.10
N LEU A 172 -9.88 -5.28 1.23
CA LEU A 172 -8.80 -5.80 2.05
C LEU A 172 -8.98 -5.42 3.52
N MET A 173 -8.24 -6.07 4.41
CA MET A 173 -8.22 -5.72 5.83
C MET A 173 -6.92 -4.98 6.15
N ALA A 174 -7.04 -3.72 6.59
CA ALA A 174 -5.93 -2.92 7.08
C ALA A 174 -6.06 -2.79 8.61
N THR A 175 -5.07 -3.26 9.36
CA THR A 175 -5.04 -3.21 10.82
C THR A 175 -3.91 -2.35 11.29
N VAL A 176 -4.21 -1.34 12.09
CA VAL A 176 -3.21 -0.53 12.79
C VAL A 176 -2.52 -1.38 13.85
N VAL A 177 -1.20 -1.47 13.84
CA VAL A 177 -0.42 -2.25 14.81
C VAL A 177 0.40 -1.37 15.76
N SER A 178 0.66 -0.13 15.37
CA SER A 178 1.31 0.90 16.20
C SER A 178 0.68 2.27 15.92
N ALA A 179 0.60 3.14 16.92
CA ALA A 179 0.22 4.55 16.81
C ALA A 179 0.51 5.28 18.14
N ASP A 180 0.97 6.54 18.09
CA ASP A 180 1.28 7.39 19.26
C ASP A 180 2.12 6.64 20.32
N GLY A 181 3.11 5.85 19.88
CA GLY A 181 3.98 5.07 20.76
C GLY A 181 3.34 3.83 21.38
N ASN A 182 2.06 3.58 21.15
CA ASN A 182 1.33 2.41 21.62
C ASN A 182 1.33 1.31 20.55
N LEU A 183 1.25 0.05 20.99
CA LEU A 183 1.32 -1.13 20.15
C LEU A 183 0.11 -2.06 20.42
N ILE A 184 -0.21 -2.93 19.45
CA ILE A 184 -1.18 -3.99 19.70
C ILE A 184 -0.74 -4.87 20.87
N GLN A 185 -1.67 -5.23 21.74
CA GLN A 185 -1.42 -6.08 22.89
C GLN A 185 -1.60 -7.57 22.59
N SER A 186 -2.57 -7.88 21.73
CA SER A 186 -2.87 -9.25 21.33
C SER A 186 -2.32 -9.57 19.94
N PRO A 187 -1.88 -10.81 19.68
CA PRO A 187 -1.46 -11.23 18.36
C PRO A 187 -2.55 -11.07 17.31
N LEU A 188 -2.14 -10.75 16.08
CA LEU A 188 -3.02 -10.76 14.91
C LEU A 188 -3.44 -12.20 14.57
N PRO A 189 -4.56 -12.42 13.85
CA PRO A 189 -4.96 -13.74 13.40
C PRO A 189 -3.83 -14.48 12.68
N GLY A 190 -3.53 -15.71 13.12
CA GLY A 190 -2.44 -16.53 12.56
C GLY A 190 -1.02 -16.16 13.05
N ALA A 191 -0.93 -15.29 14.06
CA ALA A 191 0.32 -14.98 14.78
C ALA A 191 0.27 -15.54 16.21
N GLY A 192 1.26 -15.21 17.04
CA GLY A 192 1.29 -15.60 18.46
C GLY A 192 2.30 -16.70 18.77
N GLU A 193 3.16 -17.06 17.83
CA GLU A 193 4.26 -17.99 18.06
C GLU A 193 5.40 -17.33 18.86
N ALA A 194 6.09 -18.12 19.69
CA ALA A 194 7.30 -17.68 20.36
C ALA A 194 8.37 -17.31 19.31
N ASN A 195 9.05 -16.19 19.53
CA ASN A 195 10.10 -15.73 18.63
C ASN A 195 11.49 -16.13 19.15
N SER A 196 12.10 -17.14 18.51
CA SER A 196 13.43 -17.62 18.88
C SER A 196 14.57 -16.64 18.59
N TYR A 197 14.34 -15.62 17.74
CA TYR A 197 15.37 -14.64 17.37
C TYR A 197 15.58 -13.56 18.43
N CYS A 198 14.70 -13.44 19.43
CA CYS A 198 14.79 -12.40 20.45
C CYS A 198 16.11 -12.45 21.28
N ALA A 199 16.64 -13.64 21.51
CA ALA A 199 17.84 -13.80 22.33
C ALA A 199 19.13 -13.28 21.65
N ASN A 200 19.14 -13.19 20.33
CA ASN A 200 20.33 -12.82 19.54
C ASN A 200 20.26 -11.37 19.05
N ASN A 201 19.30 -10.59 19.56
CA ASN A 201 19.15 -9.21 19.13
C ASN A 201 20.12 -8.29 19.92
N PRO A 202 20.98 -7.51 19.25
CA PRO A 202 21.84 -6.58 19.94
C PRO A 202 21.05 -5.48 20.64
N PRO A 203 21.55 -4.93 21.76
CA PRO A 203 20.98 -3.74 22.37
C PRO A 203 20.99 -2.57 21.37
N HIS A 204 19.92 -1.79 21.36
CA HIS A 204 19.83 -0.57 20.59
C HIS A 204 19.30 0.56 21.49
N PRO A 205 19.82 1.81 21.39
CA PRO A 205 19.27 2.94 22.13
C PRO A 205 17.77 3.12 21.84
N SER A 206 17.02 3.52 22.86
CA SER A 206 15.63 3.95 22.65
C SER A 206 15.60 5.27 21.91
N ASP A 207 14.61 5.43 21.06
CA ASP A 207 14.29 6.66 20.35
C ASP A 207 13.04 7.28 20.98
N GLU A 208 13.10 8.58 21.32
CA GLU A 208 12.00 9.33 21.92
C GLU A 208 11.34 10.31 20.93
N THR A 209 11.81 10.33 19.68
CA THR A 209 11.31 11.22 18.63
C THR A 209 9.94 10.81 18.10
N GLU A 210 9.45 11.54 17.11
CA GLU A 210 8.20 11.21 16.38
C GLU A 210 8.25 9.82 15.71
N ASN A 211 9.43 9.28 15.39
CA ASN A 211 9.57 7.93 14.84
C ASN A 211 8.85 6.88 15.69
N THR A 212 8.99 6.96 17.03
CA THR A 212 8.31 6.02 17.94
C THR A 212 6.78 6.12 17.90
N ARG A 213 6.24 7.20 17.32
CA ARG A 213 4.79 7.48 17.21
C ARG A 213 4.18 6.92 15.92
N SER A 214 5.01 6.42 15.00
CA SER A 214 4.60 5.97 13.68
C SER A 214 3.34 5.09 13.69
N VAL A 215 2.37 5.46 12.85
CA VAL A 215 1.21 4.61 12.54
C VAL A 215 1.67 3.49 11.64
N GLY A 216 1.82 2.31 12.21
CA GLY A 216 2.16 1.11 11.46
C GLY A 216 0.90 0.31 11.11
N VAL A 217 0.87 -0.26 9.91
CA VAL A 217 -0.27 -1.03 9.41
C VAL A 217 0.13 -2.40 8.88
N VAL A 218 -0.72 -3.39 9.13
CA VAL A 218 -0.67 -4.69 8.46
C VAL A 218 -1.86 -4.78 7.53
N LEU A 219 -1.58 -4.98 6.25
CA LEU A 219 -2.57 -5.18 5.20
C LEU A 219 -2.71 -6.68 4.90
N GLN A 220 -3.95 -7.15 4.85
CA GLN A 220 -4.25 -8.54 4.50
C GLN A 220 -5.26 -8.57 3.35
N TYR A 221 -4.86 -9.22 2.24
CA TYR A 221 -5.72 -9.50 1.10
C TYR A 221 -5.74 -11.00 0.82
N GLY A 222 -6.80 -11.67 1.28
CA GLY A 222 -6.86 -13.12 1.29
C GLY A 222 -5.74 -13.74 2.13
N LYS A 223 -4.84 -14.51 1.48
CA LYS A 223 -3.66 -15.10 2.12
C LYS A 223 -2.44 -14.17 2.13
N MET A 224 -2.42 -13.15 1.25
CA MET A 224 -1.32 -12.20 1.17
C MET A 224 -1.32 -11.26 2.37
N ARG A 225 -0.15 -11.03 2.94
CA ARG A 225 0.08 -10.12 4.07
C ARG A 225 1.25 -9.19 3.77
N MET A 226 1.03 -7.90 3.99
CA MET A 226 2.03 -6.85 3.82
C MET A 226 2.09 -6.01 5.08
N ILE A 227 3.27 -5.50 5.42
CA ILE A 227 3.48 -4.60 6.55
C ILE A 227 4.20 -3.34 6.10
N ASP A 228 3.74 -2.21 6.65
CA ASP A 228 4.35 -0.90 6.55
C ASP A 228 4.28 -0.26 7.95
N LEU A 229 5.41 0.10 8.53
CA LEU A 229 5.50 0.64 9.88
C LEU A 229 5.98 2.10 9.92
N GLY A 230 6.13 2.74 8.75
CA GLY A 230 6.79 4.04 8.67
C GLY A 230 8.20 3.95 9.27
N ASP A 231 8.53 4.90 10.13
CA ASP A 231 9.84 4.96 10.80
C ASP A 231 9.83 4.37 12.20
N LEU A 232 8.92 3.42 12.47
CA LEU A 232 8.80 2.79 13.78
C LEU A 232 10.15 2.23 14.23
N THR A 233 10.54 2.54 15.46
CA THR A 233 11.88 2.34 15.98
C THR A 233 12.16 0.91 16.39
N TRP A 234 13.45 0.56 16.45
CA TRP A 234 13.96 -0.75 16.81
C TRP A 234 13.35 -1.32 18.11
N ASP A 235 13.25 -0.52 19.16
CA ASP A 235 12.68 -0.93 20.43
C ASP A 235 11.18 -1.25 20.32
N LYS A 236 10.45 -0.49 19.52
CA LYS A 236 9.01 -0.72 19.24
C LYS A 236 8.79 -1.97 18.39
N GLU A 237 9.62 -2.15 17.36
CA GLU A 237 9.60 -3.37 16.55
C GLU A 237 9.84 -4.62 17.42
N MET A 238 10.83 -4.54 18.34
CA MET A 238 11.11 -5.60 19.30
C MET A 238 9.92 -5.91 20.21
N GLN A 239 9.20 -4.90 20.69
CA GLN A 239 7.99 -5.10 21.51
C GLN A 239 6.83 -5.75 20.73
N LEU A 240 6.78 -5.59 19.39
CA LEU A 240 5.79 -6.24 18.54
C LEU A 240 6.07 -7.75 18.33
N VAL A 241 7.34 -8.15 18.40
CA VAL A 241 7.73 -9.52 18.04
C VAL A 241 8.35 -10.33 19.17
N CYS A 242 8.69 -9.71 20.31
CA CYS A 242 9.36 -10.38 21.43
C CYS A 242 8.54 -10.28 22.73
N PRO A 243 8.50 -11.34 23.55
CA PRO A 243 9.00 -12.70 23.27
C PRO A 243 8.11 -13.51 22.32
N VAL A 244 6.95 -12.95 21.96
CA VAL A 244 5.94 -13.56 21.10
C VAL A 244 5.75 -12.67 19.87
N ASN A 245 5.82 -13.29 18.68
CA ASN A 245 5.55 -12.58 17.43
C ASN A 245 4.05 -12.29 17.29
N LYS A 246 3.64 -11.06 17.62
CA LYS A 246 2.25 -10.61 17.52
C LYS A 246 1.80 -10.33 16.08
N LEU A 247 2.75 -10.21 15.14
CA LEU A 247 2.49 -9.84 13.75
C LEU A 247 2.29 -11.07 12.85
N GLY A 248 3.04 -12.17 13.10
CA GLY A 248 3.14 -13.33 12.22
C GLY A 248 4.01 -13.07 10.99
N LYS A 249 4.05 -14.04 10.06
CA LYS A 249 4.85 -13.94 8.83
C LYS A 249 4.21 -13.00 7.82
N MET A 250 5.05 -12.28 7.04
CA MET A 250 4.63 -11.36 5.99
C MET A 250 5.08 -11.86 4.61
N ASP A 251 4.33 -11.53 3.57
CA ASP A 251 4.76 -11.76 2.19
C ASP A 251 5.55 -10.56 1.67
N VAL A 252 5.14 -9.34 2.07
CA VAL A 252 5.78 -8.09 1.67
C VAL A 252 6.13 -7.27 2.91
N TYR A 253 7.32 -6.72 2.92
CA TYR A 253 7.81 -5.75 3.90
C TYR A 253 8.20 -4.46 3.20
N ILE A 254 7.49 -3.36 3.47
CA ILE A 254 8.00 -2.02 3.21
C ILE A 254 9.01 -1.76 4.30
N VAL A 255 10.25 -1.53 3.91
CA VAL A 255 11.37 -1.50 4.84
C VAL A 255 11.25 -0.29 5.75
N SER A 256 11.13 -0.52 7.07
CA SER A 256 10.99 0.53 8.06
C SER A 256 12.11 1.55 7.95
N HIS A 257 11.77 2.84 8.13
CA HIS A 257 12.71 3.94 8.25
C HIS A 257 13.67 4.03 7.04
N HIS A 258 13.13 3.78 5.82
CA HIS A 258 13.90 3.82 4.58
C HIS A 258 15.13 2.90 4.56
N GLY A 259 15.20 1.94 5.48
CA GLY A 259 16.40 1.12 5.71
C GLY A 259 17.49 1.82 6.53
N PHE A 260 17.12 2.78 7.41
CA PHE A 260 18.04 3.37 8.40
C PHE A 260 18.24 2.41 9.59
N ASP A 261 19.41 2.40 10.19
CA ASP A 261 19.80 1.44 11.22
C ASP A 261 19.13 1.64 12.61
N HIS A 262 18.30 2.66 12.75
CA HIS A 262 17.42 2.87 13.90
C HIS A 262 16.17 1.97 13.90
N SER A 263 15.95 1.20 12.83
CA SER A 263 14.84 0.27 12.63
C SER A 263 15.34 -1.00 11.94
N GLY A 264 14.46 -1.98 11.69
CA GLY A 264 14.81 -3.21 10.98
C GLY A 264 15.62 -4.19 11.82
N SER A 265 15.29 -4.34 13.11
CA SER A 265 16.00 -5.26 14.03
C SER A 265 16.05 -6.70 13.48
N PRO A 266 17.18 -7.44 13.68
CA PRO A 266 17.25 -8.84 13.24
C PRO A 266 16.09 -9.70 13.77
N ALA A 267 15.74 -9.54 15.04
CA ALA A 267 14.65 -10.29 15.65
C ALA A 267 13.28 -9.96 15.01
N PHE A 268 13.07 -8.72 14.57
CA PHE A 268 11.86 -8.31 13.87
C PHE A 268 11.85 -8.85 12.43
N VAL A 269 12.90 -8.59 11.66
CA VAL A 269 12.96 -8.98 10.24
C VAL A 269 12.88 -10.50 10.07
N ASP A 270 13.57 -11.25 10.93
CA ASP A 270 13.52 -12.72 10.90
C ASP A 270 12.18 -13.29 11.38
N ALA A 271 11.52 -12.62 12.33
CA ALA A 271 10.20 -13.06 12.82
C ALA A 271 9.09 -12.86 11.80
N ILE A 272 9.08 -11.71 11.10
CA ILE A 272 8.13 -11.46 10.01
C ILE A 272 8.50 -12.20 8.73
N ALA A 273 9.78 -12.56 8.55
CA ALA A 273 10.33 -13.38 7.49
C ALA A 273 9.71 -13.08 6.11
N PRO A 274 9.89 -11.86 5.55
CA PRO A 274 9.24 -11.46 4.32
C PRO A 274 9.72 -12.28 3.12
N ARG A 275 8.88 -12.41 2.10
CA ARG A 275 9.27 -13.00 0.80
C ARG A 275 9.85 -11.95 -0.13
N VAL A 276 9.35 -10.75 -0.06
CA VAL A 276 9.80 -9.59 -0.83
C VAL A 276 9.92 -8.42 0.12
N ALA A 277 11.04 -7.72 0.09
CA ALA A 277 11.25 -6.45 0.76
C ALA A 277 11.35 -5.34 -0.28
N LEU A 278 10.73 -4.20 0.00
CA LEU A 278 10.74 -3.01 -0.83
C LEU A 278 11.28 -1.86 0.03
N MET A 279 12.43 -1.32 -0.34
CA MET A 279 13.11 -0.26 0.42
C MET A 279 12.94 1.08 -0.30
N ASP A 280 12.37 2.04 0.40
CA ASP A 280 12.08 3.40 -0.05
C ASP A 280 13.20 4.40 0.29
N ASN A 281 14.44 3.93 0.26
CA ASN A 281 15.63 4.75 0.48
C ASN A 281 15.82 5.83 -0.58
N GLY A 282 16.51 6.91 -0.21
CA GLY A 282 17.14 7.87 -1.12
C GLY A 282 18.58 7.50 -1.44
N GLU A 283 19.27 8.30 -2.26
CA GLU A 283 20.70 8.10 -2.53
C GLU A 283 21.55 8.33 -1.27
N HIS A 284 21.16 9.32 -0.44
CA HIS A 284 21.93 9.77 0.75
C HIS A 284 21.17 9.64 2.06
N LYS A 285 20.00 9.00 2.08
CA LYS A 285 19.21 8.76 3.28
C LYS A 285 18.58 7.38 3.25
N GLY A 286 18.77 6.61 4.31
CA GLY A 286 18.35 5.21 4.36
C GLY A 286 19.27 4.29 3.57
N GLY A 287 18.91 3.00 3.49
CA GLY A 287 19.71 1.99 2.82
C GLY A 287 21.05 1.71 3.51
N SER A 288 21.08 1.78 4.85
CA SER A 288 22.28 1.48 5.63
C SER A 288 22.76 0.05 5.42
N PRO A 289 24.09 -0.17 5.28
CA PRO A 289 24.69 -1.50 5.06
C PRO A 289 24.20 -2.57 6.05
N SER A 290 24.13 -2.21 7.34
CA SER A 290 23.69 -3.12 8.41
C SER A 290 22.25 -3.61 8.20
N VAL A 291 21.32 -2.74 7.81
CA VAL A 291 19.92 -3.11 7.54
C VAL A 291 19.81 -3.93 6.24
N TRP A 292 20.55 -3.54 5.21
CA TRP A 292 20.63 -4.31 3.99
C TRP A 292 21.07 -5.76 4.26
N GLU A 293 22.15 -5.94 5.08
CA GLU A 293 22.63 -7.26 5.47
C GLU A 293 21.63 -8.08 6.29
N ILE A 294 20.90 -7.44 7.20
CA ILE A 294 19.85 -8.10 8.00
C ILE A 294 18.75 -8.63 7.07
N ILE A 295 18.28 -7.80 6.15
CA ILE A 295 17.20 -8.16 5.23
C ILE A 295 17.66 -9.30 4.30
N GLU A 296 18.86 -9.21 3.70
CA GLU A 296 19.38 -10.23 2.80
C GLU A 296 19.55 -11.60 3.47
N LYS A 297 19.76 -11.64 4.79
CA LYS A 297 19.87 -12.88 5.58
C LYS A 297 18.53 -13.44 6.04
N SER A 298 17.42 -12.73 5.83
CA SER A 298 16.10 -13.15 6.29
C SER A 298 15.66 -14.49 5.67
N PRO A 299 15.11 -15.43 6.49
CA PRO A 299 15.03 -16.84 6.11
C PRO A 299 14.09 -17.16 4.92
N ARG A 300 13.18 -16.28 4.58
CA ARG A 300 12.23 -16.49 3.46
C ARG A 300 12.44 -15.53 2.31
N LEU A 301 13.38 -14.59 2.42
CA LEU A 301 13.58 -13.57 1.41
C LEU A 301 13.87 -14.19 0.03
N LYS A 302 13.22 -13.67 -0.98
CA LYS A 302 13.49 -13.99 -2.39
C LYS A 302 14.21 -12.84 -3.08
N ASP A 303 13.81 -11.60 -2.79
CA ASP A 303 14.48 -10.40 -3.29
C ASP A 303 14.16 -9.21 -2.38
N LEU A 304 15.16 -8.34 -2.29
CA LEU A 304 15.05 -6.94 -1.91
C LEU A 304 15.02 -6.09 -3.19
N TRP A 305 14.20 -5.02 -3.20
CA TRP A 305 14.16 -3.99 -4.23
C TRP A 305 14.41 -2.64 -3.58
N GLN A 306 15.14 -1.75 -4.23
CA GLN A 306 15.49 -0.43 -3.72
C GLN A 306 14.95 0.68 -4.62
N LEU A 307 14.41 1.75 -4.04
CA LEU A 307 14.06 2.96 -4.80
C LEU A 307 15.30 3.66 -5.32
N HIS A 308 16.35 3.73 -4.51
CA HIS A 308 17.62 4.32 -4.91
C HIS A 308 18.81 3.38 -4.68
N TYR A 309 19.86 3.63 -5.45
CA TYR A 309 21.21 3.23 -5.06
C TYR A 309 21.55 3.94 -3.74
N SER A 310 22.00 3.20 -2.72
CA SER A 310 22.49 3.77 -1.48
C SER A 310 23.96 4.15 -1.61
N ALA A 311 24.28 5.44 -1.43
CA ALA A 311 25.68 5.89 -1.44
C ALA A 311 26.46 5.35 -0.24
N GLU A 312 25.79 5.13 0.90
CA GLU A 312 26.37 4.52 2.10
C GLU A 312 26.70 3.04 1.86
N GLY A 313 25.82 2.29 1.20
CA GLY A 313 26.02 0.88 0.83
C GLY A 313 27.14 0.68 -0.21
N GLY A 314 27.49 1.71 -0.96
CA GLY A 314 28.58 1.65 -1.93
C GLY A 314 28.39 0.56 -2.99
N ASP A 315 29.49 -0.11 -3.35
CA ASP A 315 29.47 -1.13 -4.41
C ASP A 315 29.06 -2.53 -3.92
N LYS A 316 28.86 -2.73 -2.60
CA LYS A 316 28.66 -4.05 -2.00
C LYS A 316 27.27 -4.24 -1.42
N GLU A 317 26.78 -3.26 -0.69
CA GLU A 317 25.53 -3.33 0.05
C GLU A 317 24.42 -2.58 -0.70
N ASN A 318 24.22 -2.93 -1.97
CA ASN A 318 23.13 -2.56 -2.84
C ASN A 318 22.66 -3.78 -3.63
N VAL A 319 21.40 -3.85 -3.98
CA VAL A 319 20.89 -4.91 -4.85
C VAL A 319 21.39 -4.72 -6.28
N ALA A 320 21.30 -5.77 -7.10
CA ALA A 320 21.69 -5.70 -8.50
C ALA A 320 20.92 -4.59 -9.26
N ALA A 321 21.57 -3.91 -10.18
CA ALA A 321 21.04 -2.74 -10.89
C ALA A 321 19.62 -2.88 -11.47
N PRO A 322 19.14 -4.05 -11.95
CA PRO A 322 17.74 -4.21 -12.39
C PRO A 322 16.70 -4.03 -11.30
N TYR A 323 17.07 -4.19 -10.04
CA TYR A 323 16.20 -4.08 -8.86
C TYR A 323 16.26 -2.70 -8.17
N ILE A 324 17.09 -1.78 -8.69
CA ILE A 324 17.16 -0.38 -8.24
C ILE A 324 16.35 0.49 -9.20
N ALA A 325 15.40 1.29 -8.70
CA ALA A 325 14.64 2.17 -9.56
C ALA A 325 15.42 3.41 -9.98
N ASN A 326 16.16 4.06 -9.09
CA ASN A 326 16.94 5.26 -9.36
C ASN A 326 18.42 4.96 -9.08
N PRO A 327 19.27 4.84 -10.13
CA PRO A 327 20.69 4.59 -9.97
C PRO A 327 21.43 5.84 -9.49
N LYS A 328 22.68 5.68 -9.06
CA LYS A 328 23.55 6.74 -8.55
C LYS A 328 23.51 8.01 -9.42
N GLY A 329 23.36 9.16 -8.78
CA GLY A 329 23.32 10.47 -9.42
C GLY A 329 22.08 10.69 -10.29
N THR A 330 21.01 9.95 -10.09
CA THR A 330 19.77 10.06 -10.89
C THR A 330 18.62 10.52 -10.03
N ASP A 331 18.06 11.69 -10.33
CA ASP A 331 16.83 12.21 -9.74
C ASP A 331 15.71 12.29 -10.80
N LYS A 332 15.24 11.13 -11.27
CA LYS A 332 14.20 11.01 -12.29
C LYS A 332 12.83 10.60 -11.74
N GLY A 333 12.75 10.21 -10.47
CA GLY A 333 11.51 9.83 -9.82
C GLY A 333 10.91 8.53 -10.35
N TYR A 334 11.72 7.55 -10.70
CA TYR A 334 11.23 6.22 -11.05
C TYR A 334 10.68 5.52 -9.82
N TYR A 335 9.50 4.93 -9.97
CA TYR A 335 8.82 4.19 -8.90
C TYR A 335 9.05 2.67 -9.01
N LEU A 336 8.84 1.97 -7.91
CA LEU A 336 8.58 0.53 -7.89
C LEU A 336 7.06 0.29 -7.79
N LYS A 337 6.57 -0.73 -8.51
CA LYS A 337 5.15 -1.11 -8.47
C LYS A 337 5.01 -2.57 -8.07
N LEU A 338 4.18 -2.83 -7.07
CA LEU A 338 3.80 -4.17 -6.64
C LEU A 338 2.35 -4.45 -7.03
N LEU A 339 2.09 -5.63 -7.60
CA LEU A 339 0.76 -6.22 -7.72
C LEU A 339 0.69 -7.42 -6.77
N ALA A 340 -0.18 -7.35 -5.78
CA ALA A 340 -0.37 -8.40 -4.79
C ALA A 340 -1.76 -9.04 -4.94
N PHE A 341 -1.80 -10.38 -5.02
CA PHE A 341 -3.01 -11.14 -5.27
C PHE A 341 -3.45 -11.90 -4.01
N PRO A 342 -4.75 -12.19 -3.85
CA PRO A 342 -5.28 -12.78 -2.61
C PRO A 342 -4.80 -14.20 -2.34
N ASN A 343 -4.25 -14.90 -3.33
CA ASN A 343 -3.63 -16.22 -3.16
C ASN A 343 -2.17 -16.16 -2.67
N GLY A 344 -1.60 -14.96 -2.51
CA GLY A 344 -0.20 -14.74 -2.13
C GLY A 344 0.78 -14.63 -3.30
N ARG A 345 0.31 -14.65 -4.57
CA ARG A 345 1.15 -14.32 -5.73
C ARG A 345 1.48 -12.83 -5.72
N LEU A 346 2.73 -12.49 -6.03
CA LEU A 346 3.21 -11.11 -6.11
C LEU A 346 3.88 -10.88 -7.48
N VAL A 347 3.80 -9.64 -7.97
CA VAL A 347 4.58 -9.19 -9.13
C VAL A 347 5.17 -7.83 -8.80
N VAL A 348 6.49 -7.68 -8.86
CA VAL A 348 7.17 -6.39 -8.69
C VAL A 348 7.67 -5.91 -10.05
N TYR A 349 7.47 -4.64 -10.33
CA TYR A 349 7.86 -3.96 -11.56
C TYR A 349 8.70 -2.73 -11.24
N ASN A 350 9.79 -2.54 -11.98
CA ASN A 350 10.65 -1.36 -11.91
C ASN A 350 10.38 -0.45 -13.11
N ALA A 351 9.91 0.77 -12.84
CA ALA A 351 9.53 1.73 -13.89
C ALA A 351 10.70 2.20 -14.78
N ARG A 352 11.94 2.19 -14.24
CA ARG A 352 13.12 2.56 -15.02
C ARG A 352 13.53 1.48 -16.03
N THR A 353 13.59 0.23 -15.56
CA THR A 353 14.17 -0.86 -16.37
C THR A 353 13.14 -1.62 -17.18
N GLY A 354 11.84 -1.48 -16.85
CA GLY A 354 10.78 -2.32 -17.39
C GLY A 354 10.83 -3.77 -16.88
N VAL A 355 11.79 -4.11 -16.00
CA VAL A 355 11.89 -5.45 -15.41
C VAL A 355 10.67 -5.72 -14.54
N SER A 356 10.11 -6.91 -14.73
CA SER A 356 9.00 -7.42 -13.93
C SER A 356 9.35 -8.82 -13.43
N LYS A 357 9.21 -9.05 -12.10
CA LYS A 357 9.46 -10.36 -11.49
C LYS A 357 8.22 -10.90 -10.80
N ASN A 358 7.87 -12.15 -11.15
CA ASN A 358 6.73 -12.84 -10.56
C ASN A 358 7.20 -13.78 -9.45
N TYR A 359 6.54 -13.68 -8.30
CA TYR A 359 6.71 -14.57 -7.15
C TYR A 359 5.44 -15.42 -7.03
N PRO A 360 5.50 -16.73 -7.26
CA PRO A 360 4.32 -17.59 -7.18
C PRO A 360 3.73 -17.57 -5.76
N ALA A 361 2.48 -17.96 -5.65
CA ALA A 361 1.85 -18.22 -4.34
C ALA A 361 2.68 -19.23 -3.53
N PRO A 362 2.78 -19.06 -2.19
CA PRO A 362 3.54 -19.96 -1.32
C PRO A 362 2.90 -21.34 -1.22
#